data_f15a66933d8ecad0477d85ddfa8fc4bd
#
_entry.id   f15a66933d8ecad0477d85ddfa8fc4bd
#
_cell.length_a   1.000
_cell.length_b   1.000
_cell.length_c   1.000
_cell.angle_alpha   90.00
_cell.angle_beta   90.00
_cell.angle_gamma   90.00
#
_symmetry.space_group_name_H-M   'P 1'
#
loop_
_entity.id
_entity.type
_entity.pdbx_description
1 polymer ?
#
loop_
_entity_poly.entity_id
_entity_poly.type
_entity_poly.pdbx_seq_one_letter_code
_entity_poly.pdbx_strand_id
1 'polypeptide(L)'
;MISVSLLMFGNSMFSTLLALRANIEHYPNEMIGLMTSAYFLGFVLGTFRSGPLINRVGHIRTFAALAAIAAACALLVLVIPNPWAWVALRAAMGAATAGLFVVVESWLNNRAANESRGLLLSMYIVIGYIASAAGQQAIKLGDPGAYELFLFVGIVLALSLVPVSLTRATHPDPVETPRINIRRLFQVSPTSVIVCLGAGLINSSWWGLGPVYAREIGFSVSGIASFMTAALLGGMLLQLPIGRLSDRLDRRLVIFGVTIGVAIPAFALVLGGLLPSWGTLTAIAIFFGLASTLYPLSIAYANDY
;
A
#
# COMPACT_ATOMS: atom_id res chain seq x y z
N MET A 1 -16.19 2.99 6.25
CA MET A 1 -15.34 1.80 6.41
C MET A 1 -15.50 0.80 5.27
N ILE A 2 -16.73 0.37 4.88
CA ILE A 2 -16.96 -0.62 3.80
C ILE A 2 -16.25 -0.24 2.49
N SER A 3 -16.42 1.00 2.02
CA SER A 3 -15.74 1.47 0.79
C SER A 3 -14.22 1.37 0.86
N VAL A 4 -13.65 1.67 2.02
CA VAL A 4 -12.21 1.55 2.25
C VAL A 4 -11.76 0.10 2.22
N SER A 5 -12.52 -0.80 2.85
CA SER A 5 -12.22 -2.23 2.83
C SER A 5 -12.21 -2.77 1.40
N LEU A 6 -13.24 -2.45 0.60
CA LEU A 6 -13.31 -2.86 -0.81
C LEU A 6 -12.15 -2.27 -1.64
N LEU A 7 -11.82 -0.99 -1.41
CA LEU A 7 -10.71 -0.34 -2.09
C LEU A 7 -9.37 -1.00 -1.76
N MET A 8 -9.09 -1.24 -0.46
CA MET A 8 -7.84 -1.87 -0.01
C MET A 8 -7.74 -3.32 -0.46
N PHE A 9 -8.83 -4.06 -0.40
CA PHE A 9 -8.93 -5.41 -0.94
C PHE A 9 -8.58 -5.45 -2.44
N GLY A 10 -9.28 -4.65 -3.25
CA GLY A 10 -9.07 -4.62 -4.71
C GLY A 10 -7.67 -4.15 -5.11
N ASN A 11 -7.15 -3.09 -4.47
CA ASN A 11 -5.82 -2.57 -4.76
C ASN A 11 -4.71 -3.56 -4.38
N SER A 12 -4.83 -4.22 -3.23
CA SER A 12 -3.88 -5.23 -2.77
C SER A 12 -3.86 -6.45 -3.69
N MET A 13 -5.05 -6.98 -4.03
CA MET A 13 -5.21 -8.08 -4.98
C MET A 13 -4.63 -7.73 -6.35
N PHE A 14 -4.96 -6.55 -6.89
CA PHE A 14 -4.50 -6.10 -8.19
C PHE A 14 -2.97 -5.98 -8.28
N SER A 15 -2.33 -5.45 -7.25
CA SER A 15 -0.87 -5.29 -7.26
C SER A 15 -0.14 -6.62 -7.43
N THR A 16 -0.54 -7.64 -6.69
CA THR A 16 0.04 -8.98 -6.79
C THR A 16 -0.35 -9.67 -8.10
N LEU A 17 -1.62 -9.56 -8.49
CA LEU A 17 -2.13 -10.16 -9.71
C LEU A 17 -1.41 -9.61 -10.95
N LEU A 18 -1.18 -8.30 -11.02
CA LEU A 18 -0.47 -7.68 -12.12
C LEU A 18 1.00 -8.12 -12.19
N ALA A 19 1.69 -8.21 -11.06
CA ALA A 19 3.07 -8.70 -11.01
C ALA A 19 3.17 -10.17 -11.50
N LEU A 20 2.24 -11.02 -11.08
CA LEU A 20 2.15 -12.40 -11.53
C LEU A 20 1.83 -12.47 -13.02
N ARG A 21 0.87 -11.68 -13.51
CA ARG A 21 0.53 -11.63 -14.92
C ARG A 21 1.71 -11.15 -15.77
N ALA A 22 2.40 -10.09 -15.37
CA ALA A 22 3.59 -9.60 -16.08
C ALA A 22 4.70 -10.67 -16.15
N ASN A 23 4.88 -11.43 -15.07
CA ASN A 23 5.82 -12.55 -15.06
C ASN A 23 5.37 -13.72 -15.97
N ILE A 24 4.06 -14.01 -16.05
CA ILE A 24 3.48 -15.02 -16.96
C ILE A 24 3.68 -14.57 -18.43
N GLU A 25 3.53 -13.28 -18.73
CA GLU A 25 3.78 -12.70 -20.07
C GLU A 25 5.28 -12.56 -20.37
N HIS A 26 6.15 -13.11 -19.49
CA HIS A 26 7.61 -13.06 -19.62
C HIS A 26 8.18 -11.64 -19.70
N TYR A 27 7.54 -10.65 -19.07
CA TYR A 27 8.12 -9.32 -18.97
C TYR A 27 9.33 -9.34 -18.03
N PRO A 28 10.43 -8.67 -18.40
CA PRO A 28 11.62 -8.63 -17.56
C PRO A 28 11.34 -7.98 -16.20
N ASN A 29 12.09 -8.39 -15.17
CA ASN A 29 11.90 -7.90 -13.80
C ASN A 29 12.05 -6.38 -13.71
N GLU A 30 12.88 -5.77 -14.55
CA GLU A 30 13.04 -4.32 -14.67
C GLU A 30 11.74 -3.63 -15.09
N MET A 31 10.98 -4.24 -16.00
CA MET A 31 9.68 -3.71 -16.43
C MET A 31 8.64 -3.81 -15.32
N ILE A 32 8.63 -4.90 -14.56
CA ILE A 32 7.75 -5.06 -13.39
C ILE A 32 8.11 -4.02 -12.32
N GLY A 33 9.40 -3.81 -12.08
CA GLY A 33 9.91 -2.74 -11.22
C GLY A 33 9.50 -1.35 -11.69
N LEU A 34 9.57 -1.08 -13.01
CA LEU A 34 9.15 0.18 -13.60
C LEU A 34 7.64 0.44 -13.44
N MET A 35 6.80 -0.59 -13.63
CA MET A 35 5.35 -0.49 -13.37
C MET A 35 5.06 -0.10 -11.91
N THR A 36 5.80 -0.68 -10.97
CA THR A 36 5.64 -0.36 -9.55
C THR A 36 6.16 1.04 -9.22
N SER A 37 7.30 1.43 -9.79
CA SER A 37 7.84 2.79 -9.65
C SER A 37 6.89 3.84 -10.22
N ALA A 38 6.26 3.55 -11.36
CA ALA A 38 5.25 4.41 -11.97
C ALA A 38 4.00 4.57 -11.06
N TYR A 39 3.56 3.49 -10.41
CA TYR A 39 2.49 3.57 -9.43
C TYR A 39 2.83 4.53 -8.28
N PHE A 40 4.01 4.40 -7.67
CA PHE A 40 4.41 5.28 -6.57
C PHE A 40 4.66 6.72 -7.03
N LEU A 41 5.19 6.94 -8.23
CA LEU A 41 5.29 8.27 -8.83
C LEU A 41 3.90 8.89 -9.02
N GLY A 42 2.97 8.13 -9.58
CA GLY A 42 1.56 8.53 -9.72
C GLY A 42 0.94 8.84 -8.36
N PHE A 43 1.21 8.01 -7.34
CA PHE A 43 0.73 8.22 -5.98
C PHE A 43 1.21 9.55 -5.40
N VAL A 44 2.49 9.88 -5.53
CA VAL A 44 3.05 11.16 -5.10
C VAL A 44 2.37 12.34 -5.82
N LEU A 45 2.26 12.27 -7.16
CA LEU A 45 1.60 13.31 -7.96
C LEU A 45 0.12 13.46 -7.60
N GLY A 46 -0.57 12.34 -7.38
CA GLY A 46 -1.97 12.29 -6.95
C GLY A 46 -2.19 12.96 -5.61
N THR A 47 -1.29 12.75 -4.64
CA THR A 47 -1.36 13.38 -3.33
C THR A 47 -1.40 14.93 -3.45
N PHE A 48 -0.54 15.51 -4.28
CA PHE A 48 -0.52 16.97 -4.48
C PHE A 48 -1.75 17.51 -5.23
N ARG A 49 -2.36 16.71 -6.12
CA ARG A 49 -3.50 17.14 -6.93
C ARG A 49 -4.84 16.90 -6.26
N SER A 50 -4.90 16.07 -5.23
CA SER A 50 -6.14 15.63 -4.58
C SER A 50 -6.81 16.75 -3.78
N GLY A 51 -6.06 17.54 -3.00
CA GLY A 51 -6.62 18.65 -2.24
C GLY A 51 -7.37 19.66 -3.11
N PRO A 52 -6.73 20.25 -4.14
CA PRO A 52 -7.41 21.16 -5.08
C PRO A 52 -8.63 20.53 -5.77
N LEU A 53 -8.57 19.24 -6.13
CA LEU A 53 -9.68 18.54 -6.76
C LEU A 53 -10.85 18.38 -5.78
N ILE A 54 -10.59 17.97 -4.55
CA ILE A 54 -11.60 17.83 -3.50
C ILE A 54 -12.28 19.18 -3.22
N ASN A 55 -11.50 20.25 -3.13
CA ASN A 55 -12.01 21.59 -2.87
C ASN A 55 -12.89 22.10 -4.03
N ARG A 56 -12.62 21.67 -5.27
CA ARG A 56 -13.37 22.09 -6.45
C ARG A 56 -14.70 21.34 -6.63
N VAL A 57 -14.69 20.01 -6.45
CA VAL A 57 -15.85 19.17 -6.81
C VAL A 57 -16.48 18.44 -5.61
N GLY A 58 -15.84 18.49 -4.45
CA GLY A 58 -16.29 17.85 -3.21
C GLY A 58 -15.81 16.40 -3.07
N HIS A 59 -15.85 15.89 -1.84
CA HIS A 59 -15.30 14.57 -1.45
C HIS A 59 -15.97 13.40 -2.18
N ILE A 60 -17.31 13.36 -2.23
CA ILE A 60 -18.06 12.23 -2.83
C ILE A 60 -17.78 12.13 -4.33
N ARG A 61 -17.82 13.23 -5.06
CA ARG A 61 -17.58 13.25 -6.51
C ARG A 61 -16.13 12.91 -6.83
N THR A 62 -15.18 13.42 -6.03
CA THR A 62 -13.76 13.08 -6.16
C THR A 62 -13.55 11.58 -5.94
N PHE A 63 -14.13 11.02 -4.86
CA PHE A 63 -14.05 9.58 -4.59
C PHE A 63 -14.62 8.78 -5.77
N ALA A 64 -15.81 9.15 -6.26
CA ALA A 64 -16.46 8.47 -7.38
C ALA A 64 -15.58 8.44 -8.63
N ALA A 65 -15.06 9.61 -9.03
CA ALA A 65 -14.22 9.72 -10.22
C ALA A 65 -12.93 8.90 -10.09
N LEU A 66 -12.26 8.99 -8.96
CA LEU A 66 -10.99 8.28 -8.74
C LEU A 66 -11.16 6.76 -8.61
N ALA A 67 -12.24 6.28 -7.96
CA ALA A 67 -12.53 4.86 -7.89
C ALA A 67 -12.92 4.29 -9.29
N ALA A 68 -13.64 5.06 -10.10
CA ALA A 68 -13.93 4.69 -11.48
C ALA A 68 -12.64 4.60 -12.33
N ILE A 69 -11.71 5.56 -12.16
CA ILE A 69 -10.40 5.51 -12.83
C ILE A 69 -9.61 4.27 -12.39
N ALA A 70 -9.56 3.96 -11.08
CA ALA A 70 -8.87 2.79 -10.59
C ALA A 70 -9.47 1.48 -11.15
N ALA A 71 -10.79 1.36 -11.18
CA ALA A 71 -11.48 0.21 -11.78
C ALA A 71 -11.20 0.10 -13.28
N ALA A 72 -11.26 1.22 -14.02
CA ALA A 72 -10.94 1.25 -15.45
C ALA A 72 -9.49 0.85 -15.73
N CYS A 73 -8.52 1.35 -14.94
CA CYS A 73 -7.10 0.95 -15.06
C CYS A 73 -6.92 -0.56 -14.87
N ALA A 74 -7.61 -1.16 -13.88
CA ALA A 74 -7.52 -2.60 -13.62
C ALA A 74 -8.06 -3.43 -14.81
N LEU A 75 -9.11 -2.97 -15.47
CA LEU A 75 -9.72 -3.65 -16.62
C LEU A 75 -8.94 -3.42 -17.92
N LEU A 76 -8.40 -2.22 -18.13
CA LEU A 76 -7.65 -1.87 -19.34
C LEU A 76 -6.36 -2.67 -19.51
N VAL A 77 -5.78 -3.18 -18.43
CA VAL A 77 -4.65 -4.11 -18.47
C VAL A 77 -4.97 -5.35 -19.33
N LEU A 78 -6.22 -5.85 -19.29
CA LEU A 78 -6.65 -7.00 -20.09
C LEU A 78 -6.79 -6.67 -21.58
N VAL A 79 -7.22 -5.44 -21.88
CA VAL A 79 -7.54 -5.01 -23.26
C VAL A 79 -6.27 -4.58 -24.01
N ILE A 80 -5.27 -4.08 -23.29
CA ILE A 80 -4.06 -3.51 -23.87
C ILE A 80 -2.85 -4.31 -23.39
N PRO A 81 -2.46 -5.41 -24.06
CA PRO A 81 -1.30 -6.23 -23.69
C PRO A 81 0.00 -5.58 -24.15
N ASN A 82 0.30 -4.40 -23.58
CA ASN A 82 1.51 -3.63 -23.87
C ASN A 82 2.16 -3.19 -22.55
N PRO A 83 3.45 -3.51 -22.31
CA PRO A 83 4.10 -3.20 -21.05
C PRO A 83 4.19 -1.70 -20.77
N TRP A 84 4.36 -0.84 -21.77
CA TRP A 84 4.39 0.61 -21.59
C TRP A 84 3.01 1.19 -21.25
N ALA A 85 1.95 0.60 -21.83
CA ALA A 85 0.58 0.95 -21.45
C ALA A 85 0.33 0.57 -19.99
N TRP A 86 0.83 -0.59 -19.54
CA TRP A 86 0.71 -1.00 -18.13
C TRP A 86 1.46 -0.06 -17.19
N VAL A 87 2.64 0.45 -17.59
CA VAL A 87 3.36 1.50 -16.84
C VAL A 87 2.49 2.76 -16.68
N ALA A 88 1.86 3.24 -17.78
CA ALA A 88 0.98 4.40 -17.73
C ALA A 88 -0.27 4.17 -16.88
N LEU A 89 -0.92 3.00 -17.03
CA LEU A 89 -2.08 2.61 -16.22
C LEU A 89 -1.74 2.51 -14.72
N ARG A 90 -0.55 2.01 -14.39
CA ARG A 90 -0.06 1.97 -13.00
C ARG A 90 0.16 3.36 -12.43
N ALA A 91 0.72 4.29 -13.20
CA ALA A 91 0.84 5.69 -12.77
C ALA A 91 -0.53 6.34 -12.51
N ALA A 92 -1.49 6.15 -13.44
CA ALA A 92 -2.86 6.64 -13.27
C ALA A 92 -3.56 6.02 -12.04
N MET A 93 -3.40 4.70 -11.85
CA MET A 93 -3.96 4.01 -10.69
C MET A 93 -3.33 4.49 -9.38
N GLY A 94 -2.01 4.72 -9.35
CA GLY A 94 -1.32 5.29 -8.20
C GLY A 94 -1.87 6.66 -7.82
N ALA A 95 -2.04 7.55 -8.82
CA ALA A 95 -2.61 8.86 -8.60
C ALA A 95 -4.07 8.79 -8.09
N ALA A 96 -4.87 7.90 -8.66
CA ALA A 96 -6.25 7.69 -8.20
C ALA A 96 -6.29 7.16 -6.77
N THR A 97 -5.44 6.17 -6.43
CA THR A 97 -5.38 5.58 -5.08
C THR A 97 -4.96 6.60 -4.03
N ALA A 98 -3.96 7.45 -4.33
CA ALA A 98 -3.55 8.54 -3.43
C ALA A 98 -4.72 9.48 -3.12
N GLY A 99 -5.45 9.89 -4.16
CA GLY A 99 -6.60 10.76 -3.99
C GLY A 99 -7.72 10.11 -3.18
N LEU A 100 -7.96 8.83 -3.38
CA LEU A 100 -8.94 8.07 -2.59
C LEU A 100 -8.56 8.03 -1.10
N PHE A 101 -7.28 7.85 -0.77
CA PHE A 101 -6.81 7.92 0.61
C PHE A 101 -6.97 9.31 1.20
N VAL A 102 -6.59 10.36 0.47
CA VAL A 102 -6.77 11.76 0.93
C VAL A 102 -8.25 12.06 1.22
N VAL A 103 -9.17 11.62 0.35
CA VAL A 103 -10.62 11.78 0.57
C VAL A 103 -11.07 11.08 1.85
N VAL A 104 -10.67 9.82 2.04
CA VAL A 104 -11.07 9.01 3.19
C VAL A 104 -10.50 9.58 4.48
N GLU A 105 -9.21 9.89 4.51
CA GLU A 105 -8.54 10.42 5.70
C GLU A 105 -9.05 11.79 6.10
N SER A 106 -9.30 12.66 5.12
CA SER A 106 -9.93 13.96 5.35
C SER A 106 -11.33 13.79 5.97
N TRP A 107 -12.13 12.85 5.46
CA TRP A 107 -13.46 12.58 6.03
C TRP A 107 -13.41 12.01 7.44
N LEU A 108 -12.49 11.09 7.71
CA LEU A 108 -12.30 10.52 9.04
C LEU A 108 -11.85 11.59 10.03
N ASN A 109 -10.91 12.42 9.64
CA ASN A 109 -10.39 13.51 10.48
C ASN A 109 -11.44 14.55 10.82
N ASN A 110 -12.30 14.93 9.87
CA ASN A 110 -13.34 15.96 10.09
C ASN A 110 -14.54 15.46 10.91
N ARG A 111 -14.78 14.15 10.94
CA ARG A 111 -15.90 13.57 11.72
C ARG A 111 -15.51 13.02 13.07
N ALA A 112 -14.24 12.82 13.32
CA ALA A 112 -13.75 12.32 14.59
C ALA A 112 -13.75 13.42 15.65
N ALA A 113 -14.48 13.23 16.75
CA ALA A 113 -14.25 14.02 17.96
C ALA A 113 -12.78 13.80 18.40
N ASN A 114 -12.17 14.82 19.01
CA ASN A 114 -10.75 14.74 19.41
C ASN A 114 -10.46 13.51 20.27
N GLU A 115 -11.39 13.12 21.14
CA GLU A 115 -11.27 11.97 22.05
C GLU A 115 -11.31 10.62 21.31
N SER A 116 -12.00 10.51 20.18
CA SER A 116 -12.18 9.26 19.42
C SER A 116 -11.34 9.16 18.16
N ARG A 117 -10.63 10.24 17.79
CA ARG A 117 -9.83 10.31 16.54
C ARG A 117 -8.78 9.20 16.47
N GLY A 118 -8.05 8.96 17.56
CA GLY A 118 -7.03 7.90 17.62
C GLY A 118 -7.62 6.51 17.39
N LEU A 119 -8.76 6.22 18.02
CA LEU A 119 -9.45 4.94 17.86
C LEU A 119 -9.93 4.74 16.42
N LEU A 120 -10.54 5.76 15.81
CA LEU A 120 -11.03 5.69 14.43
C LEU A 120 -9.89 5.46 13.42
N LEU A 121 -8.75 6.14 13.59
CA LEU A 121 -7.58 5.93 12.73
C LEU A 121 -6.97 4.54 12.95
N SER A 122 -6.91 4.05 14.18
CA SER A 122 -6.44 2.69 14.46
C SER A 122 -7.35 1.64 13.82
N MET A 123 -8.67 1.81 13.91
CA MET A 123 -9.64 0.92 13.24
C MET A 123 -9.48 0.96 11.71
N TYR A 124 -9.27 2.14 11.13
CA TYR A 124 -9.01 2.31 9.70
C TYR A 124 -7.79 1.50 9.25
N ILE A 125 -6.68 1.59 9.99
CA ILE A 125 -5.45 0.86 9.69
C ILE A 125 -5.65 -0.66 9.79
N VAL A 126 -6.26 -1.14 10.88
CA VAL A 126 -6.51 -2.58 11.10
C VAL A 126 -7.43 -3.15 10.01
N ILE A 127 -8.52 -2.45 9.71
CA ILE A 127 -9.45 -2.83 8.63
C ILE A 127 -8.72 -2.87 7.29
N GLY A 128 -7.82 -1.90 7.04
CA GLY A 128 -6.99 -1.86 5.85
C GLY A 128 -6.09 -3.09 5.70
N TYR A 129 -5.41 -3.49 6.77
CA TYR A 129 -4.57 -4.71 6.76
C TYR A 129 -5.40 -5.97 6.54
N ILE A 130 -6.54 -6.12 7.22
CA ILE A 130 -7.44 -7.28 7.07
C ILE A 130 -7.99 -7.34 5.65
N ALA A 131 -8.47 -6.22 5.11
CA ALA A 131 -9.00 -6.16 3.75
C ALA A 131 -7.91 -6.46 2.71
N SER A 132 -6.71 -5.92 2.89
CA SER A 132 -5.57 -6.21 2.00
C SER A 132 -5.17 -7.69 2.06
N ALA A 133 -5.12 -8.28 3.25
CA ALA A 133 -4.83 -9.71 3.42
C ALA A 133 -5.91 -10.59 2.77
N ALA A 134 -7.19 -10.22 2.91
CA ALA A 134 -8.29 -10.91 2.24
C ALA A 134 -8.17 -10.80 0.71
N GLY A 135 -7.76 -9.63 0.18
CA GLY A 135 -7.48 -9.44 -1.24
C GLY A 135 -6.37 -10.36 -1.75
N GLN A 136 -5.30 -10.56 -0.96
CA GLN A 136 -4.26 -11.53 -1.31
C GLN A 136 -4.79 -12.96 -1.36
N GLN A 137 -5.62 -13.36 -0.39
CA GLN A 137 -6.21 -14.71 -0.37
C GLN A 137 -7.18 -14.93 -1.53
N ALA A 138 -7.86 -13.91 -2.00
CA ALA A 138 -8.77 -14.00 -3.13
C ALA A 138 -8.10 -14.39 -4.46
N ILE A 139 -6.77 -14.21 -4.58
CA ILE A 139 -6.01 -14.67 -5.75
C ILE A 139 -6.14 -16.20 -5.94
N LYS A 140 -6.38 -16.95 -4.87
CA LYS A 140 -6.60 -18.40 -4.91
C LYS A 140 -7.90 -18.83 -5.63
N LEU A 141 -8.80 -17.88 -5.88
CA LEU A 141 -10.12 -18.17 -6.49
C LEU A 141 -10.03 -18.40 -8.00
N GLY A 142 -8.89 -18.15 -8.64
CA GLY A 142 -8.74 -18.32 -10.08
C GLY A 142 -7.30 -18.39 -10.56
N ASP A 143 -7.12 -18.40 -11.86
CA ASP A 143 -5.83 -18.39 -12.53
C ASP A 143 -5.35 -16.93 -12.76
N PRO A 144 -4.17 -16.53 -12.27
CA PRO A 144 -3.60 -15.22 -12.57
C PRO A 144 -3.33 -14.95 -14.06
N GLY A 145 -3.23 -16.01 -14.86
CA GLY A 145 -3.09 -15.94 -16.30
C GLY A 145 -4.40 -15.68 -17.05
N ALA A 146 -5.55 -15.84 -16.38
CA ALA A 146 -6.88 -15.65 -16.95
C ALA A 146 -7.43 -14.24 -16.65
N TYR A 147 -8.58 -13.90 -17.23
CA TYR A 147 -9.18 -12.57 -17.12
C TYR A 147 -10.11 -12.40 -15.90
N GLU A 148 -10.59 -13.49 -15.33
CA GLU A 148 -11.65 -13.50 -14.33
C GLU A 148 -11.25 -12.75 -13.05
N LEU A 149 -10.01 -12.94 -12.58
CA LEU A 149 -9.52 -12.25 -11.39
C LEU A 149 -9.41 -10.74 -11.61
N PHE A 150 -9.05 -10.29 -12.80
CA PHE A 150 -9.02 -8.86 -13.14
C PHE A 150 -10.42 -8.26 -13.21
N LEU A 151 -11.39 -8.99 -13.77
CA LEU A 151 -12.80 -8.59 -13.74
C LEU A 151 -13.31 -8.47 -12.31
N PHE A 152 -12.98 -9.45 -11.46
CA PHE A 152 -13.34 -9.42 -10.05
C PHE A 152 -12.77 -8.20 -9.34
N VAL A 153 -11.47 -7.87 -9.56
CA VAL A 153 -10.85 -6.65 -9.03
C VAL A 153 -11.59 -5.40 -9.51
N GLY A 154 -11.88 -5.29 -10.81
CA GLY A 154 -12.60 -4.17 -11.39
C GLY A 154 -13.99 -3.99 -10.75
N ILE A 155 -14.72 -5.09 -10.54
CA ILE A 155 -16.03 -5.09 -9.88
C ILE A 155 -15.89 -4.62 -8.42
N VAL A 156 -14.94 -5.15 -7.65
CA VAL A 156 -14.72 -4.76 -6.25
C VAL A 156 -14.37 -3.29 -6.13
N LEU A 157 -13.48 -2.78 -7.00
CA LEU A 157 -13.12 -1.35 -7.04
C LEU A 157 -14.32 -0.49 -7.41
N ALA A 158 -15.14 -0.90 -8.37
CA ALA A 158 -16.37 -0.19 -8.72
C ALA A 158 -17.39 -0.23 -7.57
N LEU A 159 -17.58 -1.37 -6.90
CA LEU A 159 -18.48 -1.48 -5.75
C LEU A 159 -18.04 -0.64 -4.55
N SER A 160 -16.76 -0.27 -4.45
CA SER A 160 -16.29 0.64 -3.41
C SER A 160 -16.95 2.02 -3.46
N LEU A 161 -17.49 2.41 -4.63
CA LEU A 161 -18.24 3.65 -4.81
C LEU A 161 -19.60 3.64 -4.10
N VAL A 162 -20.26 2.51 -4.07
CA VAL A 162 -21.68 2.41 -3.68
C VAL A 162 -21.93 2.96 -2.28
N PRO A 163 -21.20 2.53 -1.22
CA PRO A 163 -21.50 3.03 0.12
C PRO A 163 -21.24 4.53 0.28
N VAL A 164 -20.22 5.07 -0.42
CA VAL A 164 -19.91 6.52 -0.38
C VAL A 164 -20.98 7.32 -1.11
N SER A 165 -21.43 6.86 -2.26
CA SER A 165 -22.47 7.55 -3.06
C SER A 165 -23.83 7.60 -2.37
N LEU A 166 -24.14 6.60 -1.54
CA LEU A 166 -25.38 6.54 -0.76
C LEU A 166 -25.31 7.33 0.56
N THR A 167 -24.14 7.84 0.93
CA THR A 167 -23.97 8.58 2.18
C THR A 167 -24.45 10.03 2.02
N ARG A 168 -25.44 10.42 2.81
CA ARG A 168 -25.84 11.82 2.99
C ARG A 168 -24.86 12.50 3.96
N ALA A 169 -23.80 13.08 3.44
CA ALA A 169 -22.81 13.76 4.26
C ALA A 169 -22.79 15.26 3.97
N THR A 170 -22.73 16.05 5.02
CA THR A 170 -22.33 17.47 4.93
C THR A 170 -20.91 17.54 4.36
N HIS A 171 -20.65 18.56 3.56
CA HIS A 171 -19.31 18.79 3.00
C HIS A 171 -18.34 19.05 4.17
N PRO A 172 -17.24 18.29 4.29
CA PRO A 172 -16.18 18.63 5.23
C PRO A 172 -15.52 19.96 4.86
N ASP A 173 -14.82 20.56 5.81
CA ASP A 173 -14.04 21.76 5.56
C ASP A 173 -13.01 21.56 4.45
N PRO A 174 -12.60 22.64 3.75
CA PRO A 174 -11.59 22.59 2.71
C PRO A 174 -10.31 21.89 3.18
N VAL A 175 -9.75 21.05 2.32
CA VAL A 175 -8.48 20.36 2.59
C VAL A 175 -7.34 21.37 2.41
N GLU A 176 -6.63 21.67 3.49
CA GLU A 176 -5.41 22.45 3.40
C GLU A 176 -4.35 21.70 2.61
N THR A 177 -3.74 22.36 1.64
CA THR A 177 -2.64 21.79 0.85
C THR A 177 -1.33 22.27 1.48
N PRO A 178 -0.64 21.46 2.27
CA PRO A 178 0.60 21.88 2.94
C PRO A 178 1.68 22.17 1.89
N ARG A 179 2.41 23.26 2.08
CA ARG A 179 3.60 23.55 1.28
C ARG A 179 4.77 22.73 1.81
N ILE A 180 5.09 21.64 1.13
CA ILE A 180 6.20 20.78 1.51
C ILE A 180 7.52 21.46 1.11
N ASN A 181 8.38 21.70 2.08
CA ASN A 181 9.75 22.17 1.87
C ASN A 181 10.73 21.04 2.25
N ILE A 182 11.06 20.19 1.27
CA ILE A 182 11.95 19.04 1.45
C ILE A 182 13.32 19.46 1.99
N ARG A 183 13.84 20.61 1.52
CA ARG A 183 15.14 21.11 1.98
C ARG A 183 15.12 21.45 3.47
N ARG A 184 14.05 22.10 3.93
CA ARG A 184 13.86 22.40 5.35
C ARG A 184 13.72 21.12 6.17
N LEU A 185 12.94 20.15 5.69
CA LEU A 185 12.76 18.86 6.36
C LEU A 185 14.08 18.10 6.50
N PHE A 186 14.92 18.10 5.45
CA PHE A 186 16.25 17.50 5.50
C PHE A 186 17.20 18.22 6.47
N GLN A 187 17.09 19.54 6.60
CA GLN A 187 17.89 20.32 7.55
C GLN A 187 17.48 20.06 9.01
N VAL A 188 16.17 19.87 9.26
CA VAL A 188 15.63 19.63 10.61
C VAL A 188 15.89 18.18 11.06
N SER A 189 15.62 17.21 10.20
CA SER A 189 15.76 15.78 10.53
C SER A 189 16.23 14.95 9.34
N PRO A 190 17.56 14.95 9.03
CA PRO A 190 18.11 14.15 7.93
C PRO A 190 17.88 12.66 8.13
N THR A 191 17.94 12.17 9.36
CA THR A 191 17.67 10.76 9.70
C THR A 191 16.28 10.36 9.29
N SER A 192 15.24 11.15 9.60
CA SER A 192 13.86 10.84 9.20
C SER A 192 13.70 10.77 7.69
N VAL A 193 14.31 11.69 6.95
CA VAL A 193 14.23 11.70 5.48
C VAL A 193 14.88 10.44 4.89
N ILE A 194 16.07 10.07 5.37
CA ILE A 194 16.78 8.87 4.89
C ILE A 194 15.99 7.60 5.22
N VAL A 195 15.47 7.48 6.45
CA VAL A 195 14.69 6.32 6.87
C VAL A 195 13.37 6.22 6.09
N CYS A 196 12.67 7.35 5.86
CA CYS A 196 11.47 7.38 5.02
C CYS A 196 11.76 6.92 3.58
N LEU A 197 12.86 7.38 2.99
CA LEU A 197 13.28 6.94 1.65
C LEU A 197 13.57 5.45 1.63
N GLY A 198 14.33 4.94 2.61
CA GLY A 198 14.62 3.51 2.74
C GLY A 198 13.36 2.66 2.91
N ALA A 199 12.45 3.08 3.79
CA ALA A 199 11.16 2.42 3.99
C ALA A 199 10.32 2.42 2.71
N GLY A 200 10.32 3.53 1.95
CA GLY A 200 9.65 3.63 0.65
C GLY A 200 10.23 2.67 -0.38
N LEU A 201 11.55 2.55 -0.47
CA LEU A 201 12.21 1.61 -1.37
C LEU A 201 11.89 0.15 -1.03
N ILE A 202 11.94 -0.22 0.25
CA ILE A 202 11.58 -1.57 0.71
C ILE A 202 10.12 -1.87 0.37
N ASN A 203 9.21 -0.94 0.67
CA ASN A 203 7.79 -1.11 0.41
C ASN A 203 7.49 -1.24 -1.10
N SER A 204 8.11 -0.39 -1.92
CA SER A 204 7.99 -0.45 -3.38
C SER A 204 8.49 -1.79 -3.94
N SER A 205 9.68 -2.24 -3.52
CA SER A 205 10.26 -3.52 -3.94
C SER A 205 9.36 -4.69 -3.55
N TRP A 206 8.82 -4.66 -2.35
CA TRP A 206 7.90 -5.67 -1.85
C TRP A 206 6.63 -5.80 -2.71
N TRP A 207 5.92 -4.69 -2.96
CA TRP A 207 4.68 -4.70 -3.74
C TRP A 207 4.90 -5.03 -5.22
N GLY A 208 6.08 -4.73 -5.77
CA GLY A 208 6.41 -5.01 -7.16
C GLY A 208 6.98 -6.40 -7.39
N LEU A 209 8.00 -6.75 -6.64
CA LEU A 209 8.80 -7.96 -6.88
C LEU A 209 8.54 -9.10 -5.87
N GLY A 210 7.88 -8.83 -4.74
CA GLY A 210 7.58 -9.87 -3.74
C GLY A 210 6.83 -11.08 -4.32
N PRO A 211 5.76 -10.90 -5.12
CA PRO A 211 5.06 -12.02 -5.75
C PRO A 211 5.93 -12.78 -6.76
N VAL A 212 6.80 -12.07 -7.50
CA VAL A 212 7.73 -12.66 -8.48
C VAL A 212 8.78 -13.48 -7.74
N TYR A 213 9.39 -12.92 -6.70
CA TYR A 213 10.34 -13.62 -5.84
C TYR A 213 9.74 -14.92 -5.27
N ALA A 214 8.53 -14.85 -4.71
CA ALA A 214 7.87 -16.03 -4.16
C ALA A 214 7.63 -17.11 -5.24
N ARG A 215 7.33 -16.70 -6.48
CA ARG A 215 7.20 -17.61 -7.60
C ARG A 215 8.53 -18.24 -8.00
N GLU A 216 9.60 -17.45 -8.08
CA GLU A 216 10.95 -17.92 -8.45
C GLU A 216 11.53 -18.94 -7.45
N ILE A 217 11.22 -18.79 -6.16
CA ILE A 217 11.59 -19.79 -5.14
C ILE A 217 10.65 -21.01 -5.08
N GLY A 218 9.70 -21.12 -6.04
CA GLY A 218 8.88 -22.30 -6.23
C GLY A 218 7.53 -22.33 -5.52
N PHE A 219 7.06 -21.20 -4.97
CA PHE A 219 5.71 -21.16 -4.41
C PHE A 219 4.63 -21.26 -5.52
N SER A 220 3.61 -22.09 -5.26
CA SER A 220 2.38 -22.09 -6.05
C SER A 220 1.61 -20.77 -5.88
N VAL A 221 0.60 -20.52 -6.71
CA VAL A 221 -0.29 -19.34 -6.57
C VAL A 221 -0.85 -19.22 -5.15
N SER A 222 -1.28 -20.34 -4.56
CA SER A 222 -1.75 -20.38 -3.17
C SER A 222 -0.64 -20.04 -2.16
N GLY A 223 0.59 -20.50 -2.40
CA GLY A 223 1.76 -20.16 -1.61
C GLY A 223 2.10 -18.68 -1.69
N ILE A 224 2.07 -18.09 -2.88
CA ILE A 224 2.30 -16.65 -3.11
C ILE A 224 1.26 -15.81 -2.34
N ALA A 225 -0.02 -16.16 -2.44
CA ALA A 225 -1.06 -15.48 -1.68
C ALA A 225 -0.81 -15.56 -0.16
N SER A 226 -0.35 -16.71 0.34
CA SER A 226 0.00 -16.90 1.75
C SER A 226 1.24 -16.10 2.13
N PHE A 227 2.25 -16.02 1.27
CA PHE A 227 3.47 -15.23 1.44
C PHE A 227 3.17 -13.74 1.56
N MET A 228 2.35 -13.21 0.66
CA MET A 228 1.91 -11.81 0.70
C MET A 228 1.05 -11.52 1.94
N THR A 229 0.18 -12.45 2.32
CA THR A 229 -0.64 -12.32 3.54
C THR A 229 0.22 -12.35 4.81
N ALA A 230 1.22 -13.23 4.89
CA ALA A 230 2.13 -13.32 6.04
C ALA A 230 2.86 -12.00 6.28
N ALA A 231 3.32 -11.33 5.22
CA ALA A 231 3.91 -10.01 5.31
C ALA A 231 2.95 -8.97 5.91
N LEU A 232 1.71 -8.91 5.41
CA LEU A 232 0.70 -7.96 5.91
C LEU A 232 0.35 -8.22 7.38
N LEU A 233 0.21 -9.50 7.76
CA LEU A 233 -0.02 -9.87 9.16
C LEU A 233 1.18 -9.50 10.05
N GLY A 234 2.40 -9.69 9.57
CA GLY A 234 3.61 -9.22 10.24
C GLY A 234 3.56 -7.71 10.49
N GLY A 235 3.21 -6.92 9.46
CA GLY A 235 3.01 -5.47 9.57
C GLY A 235 1.99 -5.09 10.63
N MET A 236 0.83 -5.72 10.61
CA MET A 236 -0.23 -5.48 11.58
C MET A 236 0.19 -5.84 13.01
N LEU A 237 0.85 -6.97 13.20
CA LEU A 237 1.22 -7.47 14.54
C LEU A 237 2.39 -6.71 15.17
N LEU A 238 3.40 -6.33 14.38
CA LEU A 238 4.61 -5.67 14.90
C LEU A 238 4.46 -4.16 15.04
N GLN A 239 3.50 -3.53 14.38
CA GLN A 239 3.32 -2.08 14.42
C GLN A 239 3.04 -1.56 15.84
N LEU A 240 2.14 -2.21 16.59
CA LEU A 240 1.78 -1.79 17.95
C LEU A 240 2.90 -2.00 18.97
N PRO A 241 3.55 -3.18 19.07
CA PRO A 241 4.67 -3.39 20.01
C PRO A 241 5.83 -2.43 19.77
N ILE A 242 6.23 -2.24 18.51
CA ILE A 242 7.34 -1.36 18.16
C ILE A 242 6.98 0.11 18.38
N GLY A 243 5.76 0.52 18.06
CA GLY A 243 5.27 1.86 18.36
C GLY A 243 5.35 2.16 19.88
N ARG A 244 4.84 1.25 20.73
CA ARG A 244 4.94 1.40 22.19
C ARG A 244 6.37 1.41 22.71
N LEU A 245 7.26 0.64 22.08
CA LEU A 245 8.68 0.64 22.42
C LEU A 245 9.31 2.01 22.12
N SER A 246 8.97 2.59 20.98
CA SER A 246 9.42 3.91 20.55
C SER A 246 8.92 5.05 21.45
N ASP A 247 7.75 4.88 22.09
CA ASP A 247 7.24 5.86 23.05
C ASP A 247 7.94 5.81 24.43
N ARG A 248 8.64 4.69 24.72
CA ARG A 248 9.32 4.48 26.01
C ARG A 248 10.83 4.62 25.97
N LEU A 249 11.43 4.43 24.81
CA LEU A 249 12.88 4.48 24.59
C LEU A 249 13.24 5.63 23.64
N ASP A 250 14.53 5.96 23.57
CA ASP A 250 15.03 6.89 22.57
C ASP A 250 14.69 6.36 21.16
N ARG A 251 13.92 7.16 20.40
CA ARG A 251 13.44 6.80 19.06
C ARG A 251 14.58 6.49 18.08
N ARG A 252 15.75 7.12 18.26
CA ARG A 252 16.94 6.82 17.43
C ARG A 252 17.39 5.39 17.61
N LEU A 253 17.46 4.94 18.86
CA LEU A 253 17.85 3.58 19.20
C LEU A 253 16.85 2.56 18.67
N VAL A 254 15.55 2.88 18.75
CA VAL A 254 14.50 2.00 18.21
C VAL A 254 14.59 1.92 16.69
N ILE A 255 14.73 3.06 15.98
CA ILE A 255 14.91 3.09 14.53
C ILE A 255 16.15 2.28 14.13
N PHE A 256 17.27 2.48 14.81
CA PHE A 256 18.51 1.75 14.55
C PHE A 256 18.33 0.24 14.76
N GLY A 257 17.75 -0.16 15.90
CA GLY A 257 17.48 -1.56 16.21
C GLY A 257 16.54 -2.23 15.21
N VAL A 258 15.48 -1.53 14.80
CA VAL A 258 14.55 -2.01 13.76
C VAL A 258 15.26 -2.14 12.42
N THR A 259 16.09 -1.19 12.03
CA THR A 259 16.83 -1.23 10.76
C THR A 259 17.78 -2.44 10.72
N ILE A 260 18.50 -2.72 11.80
CA ILE A 260 19.32 -3.93 11.90
C ILE A 260 18.43 -5.18 11.93
N GLY A 261 17.32 -5.12 12.67
CA GLY A 261 16.36 -6.22 12.77
C GLY A 261 15.75 -6.61 11.42
N VAL A 262 15.60 -5.68 10.49
CA VAL A 262 15.16 -5.94 9.10
C VAL A 262 16.22 -6.72 8.30
N ALA A 263 17.51 -6.47 8.55
CA ALA A 263 18.59 -7.11 7.79
C ALA A 263 18.65 -8.63 8.01
N ILE A 264 18.33 -9.12 9.21
CA ILE A 264 18.40 -10.54 9.55
C ILE A 264 17.40 -11.37 8.72
N PRO A 265 16.08 -11.08 8.73
CA PRO A 265 15.14 -11.82 7.89
C PRO A 265 15.34 -11.53 6.39
N ALA A 266 15.87 -10.36 6.01
CA ALA A 266 16.25 -10.10 4.61
C ALA A 266 17.32 -11.09 4.15
N PHE A 267 18.36 -11.30 4.95
CA PHE A 267 19.40 -12.30 4.64
C PHE A 267 18.83 -13.72 4.60
N ALA A 268 17.93 -14.06 5.51
CA ALA A 268 17.24 -15.36 5.49
C ALA A 268 16.42 -15.54 4.20
N LEU A 269 15.77 -14.49 3.70
CA LEU A 269 15.04 -14.52 2.43
C LEU A 269 15.95 -14.71 1.21
N VAL A 270 17.19 -14.18 1.22
CA VAL A 270 18.18 -14.49 0.15
C VAL A 270 18.46 -16.00 0.07
N LEU A 271 18.39 -16.70 1.20
CA LEU A 271 18.50 -18.15 1.30
C LEU A 271 17.15 -18.87 1.14
N GLY A 272 16.10 -18.17 0.70
CA GLY A 272 14.71 -18.64 0.72
C GLY A 272 14.46 -19.96 0.00
N GLY A 273 15.19 -20.23 -1.09
CA GLY A 273 15.14 -21.53 -1.79
C GLY A 273 15.65 -22.73 -0.96
N LEU A 274 16.39 -22.48 0.13
CA LEU A 274 16.90 -23.49 1.04
C LEU A 274 16.05 -23.63 2.31
N LEU A 275 15.16 -22.68 2.56
CA LEU A 275 14.29 -22.68 3.74
C LEU A 275 13.01 -23.50 3.46
N PRO A 276 12.49 -24.20 4.48
CA PRO A 276 11.16 -24.77 4.38
C PRO A 276 10.11 -23.66 4.25
N SER A 277 8.96 -23.95 3.61
CA SER A 277 7.93 -22.94 3.32
C SER A 277 7.49 -22.15 4.55
N TRP A 278 7.36 -22.79 5.72
CA TRP A 278 7.02 -22.09 6.96
C TRP A 278 8.13 -21.14 7.43
N GLY A 279 9.40 -21.48 7.21
CA GLY A 279 10.54 -20.62 7.52
C GLY A 279 10.53 -19.36 6.65
N THR A 280 10.28 -19.51 5.36
CA THR A 280 10.14 -18.37 4.42
C THR A 280 8.95 -17.48 4.79
N LEU A 281 7.79 -18.05 5.15
CA LEU A 281 6.62 -17.30 5.61
C LEU A 281 6.90 -16.53 6.91
N THR A 282 7.63 -17.12 7.83
CA THR A 282 8.03 -16.46 9.08
C THR A 282 9.03 -15.34 8.81
N ALA A 283 10.04 -15.60 7.98
CA ALA A 283 11.04 -14.60 7.62
C ALA A 283 10.40 -13.37 6.96
N ILE A 284 9.45 -13.56 6.02
CA ILE A 284 8.78 -12.43 5.38
C ILE A 284 7.85 -11.68 6.34
N ALA A 285 7.16 -12.37 7.24
CA ALA A 285 6.32 -11.72 8.24
C ALA A 285 7.14 -10.81 9.16
N ILE A 286 8.32 -11.27 9.60
CA ILE A 286 9.22 -10.47 10.42
C ILE A 286 9.84 -9.34 9.59
N PHE A 287 10.33 -9.63 8.37
CA PHE A 287 10.93 -8.64 7.48
C PHE A 287 9.99 -7.47 7.21
N PHE A 288 8.83 -7.75 6.66
CA PHE A 288 7.86 -6.72 6.31
C PHE A 288 7.24 -6.08 7.55
N GLY A 289 7.05 -6.88 8.61
CA GLY A 289 6.57 -6.42 9.88
C GLY A 289 7.46 -5.33 10.49
N LEU A 290 8.77 -5.54 10.52
CA LEU A 290 9.74 -4.55 10.97
C LEU A 290 9.85 -3.37 10.00
N ALA A 291 9.98 -3.65 8.71
CA ALA A 291 10.15 -2.62 7.68
C ALA A 291 8.96 -1.64 7.63
N SER A 292 7.73 -2.12 7.81
CA SER A 292 6.53 -1.29 7.80
C SER A 292 6.46 -0.31 8.97
N THR A 293 7.19 -0.56 10.07
CA THR A 293 7.25 0.35 11.22
C THR A 293 8.22 1.51 11.03
N LEU A 294 9.18 1.41 10.10
CA LEU A 294 10.20 2.44 9.87
C LEU A 294 9.59 3.78 9.45
N TYR A 295 8.55 3.76 8.61
CA TYR A 295 7.90 4.98 8.15
C TYR A 295 7.20 5.74 9.30
N PRO A 296 6.28 5.17 10.09
CA PRO A 296 5.67 5.87 11.20
C PRO A 296 6.68 6.28 12.29
N LEU A 297 7.71 5.47 12.56
CA LEU A 297 8.79 5.81 13.49
C LEU A 297 9.56 7.05 13.03
N SER A 298 9.88 7.15 11.73
CA SER A 298 10.61 8.28 11.18
C SER A 298 9.80 9.57 11.20
N ILE A 299 8.47 9.49 10.98
CA ILE A 299 7.59 10.66 11.12
C ILE A 299 7.50 11.10 12.59
N ALA A 300 7.32 10.15 13.51
CA ALA A 300 7.29 10.45 14.93
C ALA A 300 8.58 11.13 15.39
N TYR A 301 9.74 10.63 14.93
CA TYR A 301 11.04 11.23 15.22
C TYR A 301 11.22 12.63 14.60
N ALA A 302 10.68 12.86 13.38
CA ALA A 302 10.72 14.19 12.77
C ALA A 302 9.89 15.23 13.56
N ASN A 303 8.80 14.80 14.19
CA ASN A 303 7.90 15.66 14.96
C ASN A 303 8.45 16.01 16.36
N ASP A 304 9.54 15.38 16.79
CA ASP A 304 10.22 15.71 18.05
C ASP A 304 11.09 16.99 17.91
N TYR A 305 11.29 17.52 16.69
CA TYR A 305 12.06 18.70 16.34
C TYR A 305 11.21 19.77 15.65
#